data_e66329b3ae9b0891392476d82ab2982d
#
_entry.id   e66329b3ae9b0891392476d82ab2982d
#
_cell.length_a   1.000
_cell.length_b   1.000
_cell.length_c   1.000
_cell.angle_alpha   90.00
_cell.angle_beta   90.00
_cell.angle_gamma   90.00
#
_symmetry.space_group_name_H-M   'P 1'
#
loop_
_entity.id
_entity.type
_entity.pdbx_description
1 polymer ?
#
loop_
_entity_poly.entity_id
_entity_poly.type
_entity_poly.pdbx_seq_one_letter_code
_entity_poly.pdbx_strand_id
1 'polypeptide(L)'
;MTRIAIGFIVLMLVPFAVSAQTMKPSSPVVSQADGFAIIPNVAFPPDKKRIYRAVYDSTKFAKDPSILVPALNNAGSELNALAVSGVPLTNAKFTVVFHGASVDGILDDEHYKAKFGIANPNLKAIAAMKKAGVGFFVCGQYLIGENIDPKTLTQDVTVASDALIVLMTLQNDGYALMSY
;
A
#
# COMPACT_ATOMS: atom_id res chain seq x y z
N MET A 1 -32.57 3.10 -76.27
CA MET A 1 -32.50 4.07 -75.20
C MET A 1 -32.44 3.26 -73.88
N THR A 2 -31.24 2.96 -73.42
CA THR A 2 -31.00 2.11 -72.22
C THR A 2 -30.79 3.02 -71.03
N ARG A 3 -31.66 2.97 -70.05
CA ARG A 3 -31.54 3.75 -68.76
C ARG A 3 -30.69 2.96 -67.77
N ILE A 4 -29.51 3.51 -67.37
CA ILE A 4 -28.65 3.00 -66.31
C ILE A 4 -29.15 3.59 -64.98
N ALA A 5 -29.64 2.74 -64.10
CA ALA A 5 -29.97 3.13 -62.71
C ALA A 5 -28.75 3.08 -61.89
N ILE A 6 -28.30 4.23 -61.39
CA ILE A 6 -27.18 4.34 -60.40
C ILE A 6 -27.77 4.17 -59.01
N GLY A 7 -27.52 3.04 -58.39
CA GLY A 7 -27.86 2.80 -56.98
C GLY A 7 -26.88 3.47 -56.05
N PHE A 8 -27.32 4.40 -55.20
CA PHE A 8 -26.57 5.00 -54.13
C PHE A 8 -26.53 4.03 -52.92
N ILE A 9 -25.37 3.48 -52.63
CA ILE A 9 -25.15 2.75 -51.38
C ILE A 9 -24.82 3.78 -50.27
N VAL A 10 -25.78 4.02 -49.37
CA VAL A 10 -25.55 4.81 -48.14
C VAL A 10 -24.86 3.93 -47.12
N LEU A 11 -23.55 4.16 -46.93
CA LEU A 11 -22.77 3.51 -45.90
C LEU A 11 -23.12 4.16 -44.55
N MET A 12 -23.96 3.50 -43.75
CA MET A 12 -24.23 3.94 -42.36
C MET A 12 -23.00 3.68 -41.49
N LEU A 13 -22.28 4.74 -41.15
CA LEU A 13 -21.28 4.75 -40.10
C LEU A 13 -21.99 4.65 -38.74
N VAL A 14 -22.00 3.47 -38.15
CA VAL A 14 -22.41 3.28 -36.74
C VAL A 14 -21.29 3.79 -35.85
N PRO A 15 -21.50 4.84 -35.04
CA PRO A 15 -20.47 5.25 -34.09
C PRO A 15 -20.30 4.18 -33.02
N PHE A 16 -19.14 3.53 -32.98
CA PHE A 16 -18.74 2.74 -31.84
C PHE A 16 -18.55 3.69 -30.65
N ALA A 17 -19.54 3.79 -29.78
CA ALA A 17 -19.37 4.40 -28.45
C ALA A 17 -18.48 3.49 -27.64
N VAL A 18 -17.18 3.80 -27.56
CA VAL A 18 -16.29 3.22 -26.57
C VAL A 18 -16.75 3.75 -25.22
N SER A 19 -17.55 2.96 -24.52
CA SER A 19 -17.89 3.21 -23.12
C SER A 19 -16.59 3.12 -22.32
N ALA A 20 -16.08 4.27 -21.87
CA ALA A 20 -15.03 4.31 -20.86
C ALA A 20 -15.63 3.75 -19.57
N GLN A 21 -15.47 2.44 -19.37
CA GLN A 21 -15.77 1.83 -18.08
C GLN A 21 -14.86 2.51 -17.06
N THR A 22 -15.45 3.34 -16.19
CA THR A 22 -14.77 3.87 -15.00
C THR A 22 -14.41 2.67 -14.13
N MET A 23 -13.15 2.25 -14.19
CA MET A 23 -12.65 1.16 -13.38
C MET A 23 -12.62 1.62 -11.93
N LYS A 24 -13.51 1.05 -11.11
CA LYS A 24 -13.58 1.37 -9.69
C LYS A 24 -12.40 0.71 -8.97
N PRO A 25 -11.55 1.49 -8.25
CA PRO A 25 -10.50 0.91 -7.43
C PRO A 25 -11.05 -0.05 -6.37
N SER A 26 -10.32 -1.12 -6.08
CA SER A 26 -10.67 -2.14 -5.09
C SER A 26 -9.56 -2.30 -4.06
N SER A 27 -9.93 -2.47 -2.78
CA SER A 27 -9.01 -2.64 -1.64
C SER A 27 -9.30 -3.96 -0.90
N PRO A 28 -9.05 -5.13 -1.53
CA PRO A 28 -9.49 -6.42 -1.00
C PRO A 28 -8.70 -6.90 0.22
N VAL A 29 -7.49 -6.39 0.46
CA VAL A 29 -6.59 -6.83 1.55
C VAL A 29 -6.57 -5.81 2.69
N VAL A 30 -6.33 -4.56 2.36
CA VAL A 30 -6.24 -3.44 3.32
C VAL A 30 -7.28 -2.39 2.95
N SER A 31 -8.46 -2.51 3.52
CA SER A 31 -9.61 -1.63 3.19
C SER A 31 -9.40 -0.17 3.59
N GLN A 32 -8.46 0.11 4.49
CA GLN A 32 -8.09 1.45 4.95
C GLN A 32 -7.11 2.15 4.00
N ALA A 33 -6.38 1.38 3.17
CA ALA A 33 -5.43 1.91 2.20
C ALA A 33 -6.09 2.16 0.84
N ASP A 34 -5.39 2.91 -0.01
CA ASP A 34 -5.86 3.19 -1.35
C ASP A 34 -6.12 1.91 -2.15
N GLY A 35 -7.19 1.94 -2.93
CA GLY A 35 -7.56 0.84 -3.81
C GLY A 35 -6.79 0.86 -5.12
N PHE A 36 -6.78 -0.28 -5.80
CA PHE A 36 -6.17 -0.47 -7.11
C PHE A 36 -7.22 -0.77 -8.18
N ALA A 37 -7.09 -0.13 -9.34
CA ALA A 37 -7.90 -0.41 -10.51
C ALA A 37 -7.05 -1.08 -11.60
N ILE A 38 -7.57 -2.16 -12.20
CA ILE A 38 -6.88 -2.82 -13.33
C ILE A 38 -6.91 -1.90 -14.53
N ILE A 39 -5.73 -1.60 -15.09
CA ILE A 39 -5.58 -0.86 -16.33
C ILE A 39 -5.38 -1.89 -17.45
N PRO A 40 -6.25 -1.91 -18.50
CA PRO A 40 -6.09 -2.85 -19.61
C PRO A 40 -4.89 -2.47 -20.50
N ASN A 41 -4.30 -3.48 -21.12
CA ASN A 41 -3.24 -3.32 -22.14
C ASN A 41 -1.98 -2.57 -21.64
N VAL A 42 -1.64 -2.73 -20.35
CA VAL A 42 -0.40 -2.13 -19.82
C VAL A 42 0.83 -2.86 -20.35
N ALA A 43 1.88 -2.11 -20.63
CA ALA A 43 3.16 -2.68 -21.08
C ALA A 43 3.90 -3.47 -19.98
N PHE A 44 3.62 -3.20 -18.70
CA PHE A 44 4.28 -3.81 -17.55
C PHE A 44 3.25 -4.30 -16.51
N PRO A 45 2.54 -5.41 -16.80
CA PRO A 45 1.61 -5.98 -15.84
C PRO A 45 2.35 -6.69 -14.68
N PRO A 46 1.73 -6.83 -13.51
CA PRO A 46 2.30 -7.64 -12.43
C PRO A 46 2.46 -9.10 -12.85
N ASP A 47 3.66 -9.65 -12.62
CA ASP A 47 3.95 -11.08 -12.86
C ASP A 47 3.45 -11.92 -11.67
N LYS A 48 2.46 -12.79 -11.91
CA LYS A 48 1.84 -13.61 -10.87
C LYS A 48 2.79 -14.63 -10.21
N LYS A 49 3.91 -14.95 -10.87
CA LYS A 49 4.90 -15.92 -10.37
C LYS A 49 6.07 -15.26 -9.65
N ARG A 50 6.21 -13.93 -9.79
CA ARG A 50 7.31 -13.18 -9.17
C ARG A 50 7.10 -13.02 -7.68
N ILE A 51 8.18 -13.11 -6.91
CA ILE A 51 8.22 -12.70 -5.51
C ILE A 51 8.58 -11.22 -5.48
N TYR A 52 7.72 -10.41 -4.86
CA TYR A 52 7.89 -8.98 -4.67
C TYR A 52 8.42 -8.72 -3.27
N ARG A 53 9.67 -8.29 -3.15
CA ARG A 53 10.31 -7.95 -1.88
C ARG A 53 10.45 -6.44 -1.76
N ALA A 54 9.85 -5.84 -0.73
CA ALA A 54 9.95 -4.42 -0.47
C ALA A 54 10.10 -4.15 1.03
N VAL A 55 11.00 -3.24 1.39
CA VAL A 55 11.10 -2.66 2.72
C VAL A 55 10.73 -1.19 2.65
N TYR A 56 9.74 -0.80 3.45
CA TYR A 56 9.19 0.55 3.51
C TYR A 56 9.86 1.30 4.66
N ASP A 57 10.66 2.28 4.32
CA ASP A 57 11.30 3.19 5.25
C ASP A 57 10.30 4.27 5.67
N SER A 58 9.73 4.12 6.86
CA SER A 58 8.67 4.97 7.39
C SER A 58 9.25 6.01 8.35
N THR A 59 9.40 7.25 7.86
CA THR A 59 9.94 8.37 8.66
C THR A 59 8.93 9.45 8.94
N LYS A 60 7.87 9.57 8.12
CA LYS A 60 6.92 10.68 8.18
C LYS A 60 5.60 10.27 8.81
N PHE A 61 5.09 11.10 9.70
CA PHE A 61 3.72 11.01 10.16
C PHE A 61 2.75 11.53 9.10
N ALA A 62 1.48 11.19 9.21
CA ALA A 62 0.42 11.71 8.35
C ALA A 62 0.20 13.21 8.55
N LYS A 63 -0.27 13.91 7.51
CA LYS A 63 -0.62 15.34 7.61
C LYS A 63 -1.81 15.59 8.54
N ASP A 64 -2.68 14.59 8.68
CA ASP A 64 -3.84 14.59 9.53
C ASP A 64 -3.85 13.28 10.33
N PRO A 65 -4.05 13.32 11.67
CA PRO A 65 -4.06 12.11 12.50
C PRO A 65 -5.20 11.13 12.16
N SER A 66 -6.22 11.55 11.42
CA SER A 66 -7.33 10.66 11.01
C SER A 66 -7.05 9.80 9.79
N ILE A 67 -5.89 9.98 9.13
CA ILE A 67 -5.49 9.20 7.95
C ILE A 67 -4.26 8.33 8.24
N LEU A 68 -4.04 7.35 7.38
CA LEU A 68 -2.90 6.43 7.54
C LEU A 68 -1.55 7.15 7.40
N VAL A 69 -0.57 6.68 8.16
CA VAL A 69 0.84 6.99 7.91
C VAL A 69 1.18 6.64 6.45
N PRO A 70 1.92 7.52 5.72
CA PRO A 70 2.16 7.34 4.28
C PRO A 70 2.71 5.98 3.89
N ALA A 71 3.69 5.46 4.64
CA ALA A 71 4.27 4.14 4.38
C ALA A 71 3.25 3.00 4.54
N LEU A 72 2.32 3.11 5.51
CA LEU A 72 1.24 2.14 5.68
C LEU A 72 0.22 2.20 4.54
N ASN A 73 -0.16 3.41 4.11
CA ASN A 73 -1.05 3.56 2.96
C ASN A 73 -0.43 2.94 1.71
N ASN A 74 0.84 3.25 1.42
CA ASN A 74 1.52 2.75 0.23
C ASN A 74 1.72 1.23 0.27
N ALA A 75 2.20 0.67 1.39
CA ALA A 75 2.35 -0.78 1.54
C ALA A 75 1.00 -1.51 1.40
N GLY A 76 -0.07 -0.96 1.98
CA GLY A 76 -1.42 -1.49 1.87
C GLY A 76 -1.98 -1.40 0.45
N SER A 77 -1.75 -0.28 -0.24
CA SER A 77 -2.14 -0.09 -1.64
C SER A 77 -1.44 -1.08 -2.57
N GLU A 78 -0.14 -1.32 -2.37
CA GLU A 78 0.60 -2.31 -3.16
C GLU A 78 0.12 -3.76 -2.90
N LEU A 79 -0.24 -4.11 -1.67
CA LEU A 79 -0.89 -5.40 -1.39
C LEU A 79 -2.24 -5.52 -2.09
N ASN A 80 -3.04 -4.45 -2.11
CA ASN A 80 -4.29 -4.40 -2.85
C ASN A 80 -4.05 -4.58 -4.36
N ALA A 81 -3.04 -3.90 -4.91
CA ALA A 81 -2.65 -3.98 -6.32
C ALA A 81 -2.25 -5.41 -6.72
N LEU A 82 -1.40 -6.06 -5.94
CA LEU A 82 -0.98 -7.44 -6.17
C LEU A 82 -2.18 -8.40 -6.11
N ALA A 83 -3.04 -8.27 -5.09
CA ALA A 83 -4.23 -9.11 -4.94
C ALA A 83 -5.22 -8.95 -6.09
N VAL A 84 -5.56 -7.71 -6.47
CA VAL A 84 -6.47 -7.39 -7.60
C VAL A 84 -5.90 -7.92 -8.92
N SER A 85 -4.57 -7.91 -9.08
CA SER A 85 -3.88 -8.44 -10.26
C SER A 85 -3.74 -9.97 -10.24
N GLY A 86 -4.21 -10.66 -9.18
CA GLY A 86 -4.17 -12.11 -9.05
C GLY A 86 -2.79 -12.66 -8.69
N VAL A 87 -1.91 -11.84 -8.11
CA VAL A 87 -0.65 -12.30 -7.50
C VAL A 87 -0.96 -12.90 -6.13
N PRO A 88 -0.51 -14.13 -5.81
CA PRO A 88 -0.69 -14.70 -4.48
C PRO A 88 -0.03 -13.82 -3.41
N LEU A 89 -0.73 -13.52 -2.32
CA LEU A 89 -0.16 -12.69 -1.23
C LEU A 89 1.07 -13.33 -0.58
N THR A 90 1.23 -14.66 -0.68
CA THR A 90 2.46 -15.35 -0.27
C THR A 90 3.70 -14.91 -1.04
N ASN A 91 3.52 -14.30 -2.22
CA ASN A 91 4.58 -13.75 -3.04
C ASN A 91 4.92 -12.28 -2.68
N ALA A 92 4.11 -11.61 -1.86
CA ALA A 92 4.42 -10.29 -1.30
C ALA A 92 5.25 -10.47 -0.01
N LYS A 93 6.53 -10.09 -0.05
CA LYS A 93 7.44 -10.09 1.10
C LYS A 93 7.72 -8.64 1.47
N PHE A 94 6.81 -8.07 2.26
CA PHE A 94 6.87 -6.67 2.64
C PHE A 94 7.25 -6.52 4.11
N THR A 95 7.99 -5.47 4.39
CA THR A 95 8.35 -5.07 5.76
C THR A 95 8.24 -3.55 5.87
N VAL A 96 7.66 -3.06 6.96
CA VAL A 96 7.61 -1.62 7.27
C VAL A 96 8.47 -1.36 8.50
N VAL A 97 9.36 -0.38 8.41
CA VAL A 97 10.30 -0.02 9.48
C VAL A 97 10.00 1.41 9.91
N PHE A 98 9.55 1.57 11.15
CA PHE A 98 9.16 2.86 11.72
C PHE A 98 10.32 3.52 12.47
N HIS A 99 10.57 4.78 12.17
CA HIS A 99 11.41 5.68 12.96
C HIS A 99 11.05 7.14 12.67
N GLY A 100 11.59 8.07 13.43
CA GLY A 100 11.19 9.47 13.30
C GLY A 100 9.71 9.68 13.61
N ALA A 101 9.09 10.67 13.01
CA ALA A 101 7.72 11.07 13.29
C ALA A 101 6.67 9.97 13.04
N SER A 102 6.98 8.97 12.18
CA SER A 102 6.04 7.88 11.89
C SER A 102 5.74 6.99 13.10
N VAL A 103 6.58 7.01 14.14
CA VAL A 103 6.38 6.23 15.38
C VAL A 103 5.08 6.60 16.08
N ASP A 104 4.61 7.82 15.95
CA ASP A 104 3.30 8.21 16.44
C ASP A 104 2.16 7.37 15.84
N GLY A 105 2.31 6.92 14.61
CA GLY A 105 1.31 6.10 13.92
C GLY A 105 1.17 4.69 14.48
N ILE A 106 2.12 4.21 15.27
CA ILE A 106 2.09 2.88 15.88
C ILE A 106 1.84 2.89 17.39
N LEU A 107 1.46 4.05 17.95
CA LEU A 107 0.92 4.10 19.32
C LEU A 107 -0.30 3.18 19.43
N ASP A 108 -0.50 2.56 20.58
CA ASP A 108 -1.77 1.88 20.86
C ASP A 108 -2.95 2.88 20.85
N ASP A 109 -4.16 2.38 20.92
CA ASP A 109 -5.35 3.23 20.80
C ASP A 109 -5.51 4.20 21.97
N GLU A 110 -5.10 3.82 23.18
CA GLU A 110 -5.14 4.64 24.38
C GLU A 110 -4.20 5.84 24.25
N HIS A 111 -2.93 5.59 23.94
CA HIS A 111 -1.91 6.63 23.84
C HIS A 111 -2.10 7.51 22.59
N TYR A 112 -2.58 6.93 21.49
CA TYR A 112 -2.93 7.72 20.30
C TYR A 112 -4.08 8.67 20.59
N LYS A 113 -5.14 8.18 21.24
CA LYS A 113 -6.28 8.99 21.64
C LYS A 113 -5.91 10.09 22.65
N ALA A 114 -5.02 9.76 23.60
CA ALA A 114 -4.52 10.77 24.54
C ALA A 114 -3.75 11.90 23.84
N LYS A 115 -3.00 11.56 22.76
CA LYS A 115 -2.20 12.54 22.01
C LYS A 115 -3.00 13.33 20.97
N PHE A 116 -3.91 12.67 20.25
CA PHE A 116 -4.59 13.24 19.07
C PHE A 116 -6.10 13.40 19.23
N GLY A 117 -6.71 12.95 20.33
CA GLY A 117 -8.14 13.05 20.59
C GLY A 117 -9.04 12.07 19.83
N ILE A 118 -8.48 11.19 19.02
CA ILE A 118 -9.19 10.21 18.18
C ILE A 118 -8.57 8.82 18.30
N ALA A 119 -9.34 7.79 17.93
CA ALA A 119 -8.82 6.42 17.80
C ALA A 119 -7.75 6.32 16.71
N ASN A 120 -6.75 5.43 16.90
CA ASN A 120 -5.66 5.28 15.94
C ASN A 120 -6.13 4.60 14.65
N PRO A 121 -6.17 5.31 13.50
CA PRO A 121 -6.63 4.75 12.22
C PRO A 121 -5.70 3.68 11.67
N ASN A 122 -4.42 3.67 12.10
CA ASN A 122 -3.39 2.79 11.56
C ASN A 122 -3.52 1.34 12.04
N LEU A 123 -4.07 1.10 13.24
CA LEU A 123 -4.08 -0.23 13.87
C LEU A 123 -4.84 -1.27 13.02
N LYS A 124 -5.97 -0.90 12.42
CA LYS A 124 -6.73 -1.81 11.54
C LYS A 124 -5.97 -2.17 10.28
N ALA A 125 -5.25 -1.22 9.71
CA ALA A 125 -4.41 -1.45 8.54
C ALA A 125 -3.21 -2.35 8.88
N ILE A 126 -2.53 -2.10 10.01
CA ILE A 126 -1.42 -2.92 10.52
C ILE A 126 -1.90 -4.37 10.72
N ALA A 127 -3.03 -4.58 11.39
CA ALA A 127 -3.58 -5.91 11.62
C ALA A 127 -3.91 -6.64 10.31
N ALA A 128 -4.51 -5.96 9.33
CA ALA A 128 -4.82 -6.53 8.02
C ALA A 128 -3.54 -6.92 7.26
N MET A 129 -2.54 -6.05 7.24
CA MET A 129 -1.25 -6.29 6.60
C MET A 129 -0.47 -7.42 7.30
N LYS A 130 -0.48 -7.47 8.64
CA LYS A 130 0.14 -8.56 9.40
C LYS A 130 -0.47 -9.91 9.06
N LYS A 131 -1.80 -9.98 8.94
CA LYS A 131 -2.51 -11.18 8.46
C LYS A 131 -2.09 -11.57 7.03
N ALA A 132 -1.73 -10.61 6.19
CA ALA A 132 -1.20 -10.84 4.84
C ALA A 132 0.29 -11.19 4.82
N GLY A 133 0.99 -11.23 5.97
CA GLY A 133 2.39 -11.63 6.11
C GLY A 133 3.40 -10.49 6.08
N VAL A 134 2.96 -9.24 6.27
CA VAL A 134 3.86 -8.08 6.38
C VAL A 134 4.56 -8.07 7.74
N GLY A 135 5.88 -7.87 7.72
CA GLY A 135 6.69 -7.62 8.94
C GLY A 135 6.65 -6.15 9.36
N PHE A 136 6.66 -5.91 10.67
CA PHE A 136 6.68 -4.55 11.23
C PHE A 136 7.77 -4.42 12.28
N PHE A 137 8.63 -3.41 12.13
CA PHE A 137 9.68 -3.09 13.07
C PHE A 137 9.67 -1.60 13.43
N VAL A 138 10.11 -1.30 14.65
CA VAL A 138 10.38 0.07 15.12
C VAL A 138 11.81 0.18 15.62
N CYS A 139 12.43 1.33 15.37
CA CYS A 139 13.79 1.65 15.75
C CYS A 139 13.91 1.79 17.27
N GLY A 140 14.63 0.89 17.94
CA GLY A 140 14.90 0.97 19.37
C GLY A 140 15.75 2.19 19.75
N GLN A 141 16.72 2.59 18.90
CA GLN A 141 17.52 3.80 19.14
C GLN A 141 16.65 5.06 19.13
N TYR A 142 15.66 5.14 18.23
CA TYR A 142 14.73 6.26 18.20
C TYR A 142 13.86 6.29 19.47
N LEU A 143 13.35 5.12 19.91
CA LEU A 143 12.54 5.04 21.14
C LEU A 143 13.33 5.53 22.35
N ILE A 144 14.60 5.11 22.48
CA ILE A 144 15.50 5.56 23.56
C ILE A 144 15.74 7.06 23.46
N GLY A 145 16.09 7.56 22.28
CA GLY A 145 16.40 8.98 22.08
C GLY A 145 15.25 9.93 22.39
N GLU A 146 14.01 9.49 22.09
CA GLU A 146 12.80 10.27 22.33
C GLU A 146 12.11 9.91 23.67
N ASN A 147 12.72 9.03 24.47
CA ASN A 147 12.17 8.55 25.76
C ASN A 147 10.74 7.97 25.62
N ILE A 148 10.50 7.19 24.55
CA ILE A 148 9.23 6.53 24.29
C ILE A 148 9.24 5.14 24.93
N ASP A 149 8.28 4.86 25.83
CA ASP A 149 8.11 3.52 26.40
C ASP A 149 7.54 2.58 25.32
N PRO A 150 8.23 1.49 24.97
CA PRO A 150 7.70 0.50 24.02
C PRO A 150 6.33 -0.08 24.37
N LYS A 151 5.92 -0.03 25.64
CA LYS A 151 4.60 -0.49 26.11
C LYS A 151 3.45 0.40 25.62
N THR A 152 3.73 1.63 25.17
CA THR A 152 2.74 2.53 24.60
C THR A 152 2.44 2.25 23.12
N LEU A 153 3.18 1.31 22.53
CA LEU A 153 3.06 0.93 21.14
C LEU A 153 2.16 -0.29 20.95
N THR A 154 1.58 -0.41 19.76
CA THR A 154 0.84 -1.63 19.39
C THR A 154 1.75 -2.87 19.46
N GLN A 155 1.21 -3.99 19.95
CA GLN A 155 1.91 -5.27 20.04
C GLN A 155 2.18 -5.92 18.67
N ASP A 156 1.63 -5.36 17.60
CA ASP A 156 1.82 -5.85 16.24
C ASP A 156 3.15 -5.42 15.61
N VAL A 157 3.89 -4.53 16.27
CA VAL A 157 5.21 -4.03 15.84
C VAL A 157 6.29 -4.54 16.77
N THR A 158 7.40 -5.03 16.21
CA THR A 158 8.55 -5.56 16.96
C THR A 158 9.63 -4.50 17.08
N VAL A 159 10.18 -4.32 18.28
CA VAL A 159 11.32 -3.41 18.49
C VAL A 159 12.58 -4.06 17.91
N ALA A 160 13.20 -3.38 16.95
CA ALA A 160 14.52 -3.71 16.43
C ALA A 160 15.59 -2.87 17.13
N SER A 161 16.84 -3.31 17.12
CA SER A 161 17.96 -2.54 17.70
C SER A 161 18.10 -1.17 17.05
N ASP A 162 17.98 -1.12 15.73
CA ASP A 162 18.12 0.10 14.91
C ASP A 162 17.40 -0.07 13.57
N ALA A 163 16.73 0.99 13.10
CA ALA A 163 16.02 0.97 11.80
C ALA A 163 16.98 0.76 10.63
N LEU A 164 18.14 1.45 10.63
CA LEU A 164 19.09 1.39 9.52
C LEU A 164 19.70 -0.01 9.39
N ILE A 165 19.91 -0.72 10.49
CA ILE A 165 20.39 -2.11 10.46
C ILE A 165 19.33 -3.01 9.79
N VAL A 166 18.04 -2.85 10.11
CA VAL A 166 16.97 -3.60 9.45
C VAL A 166 16.91 -3.29 7.97
N LEU A 167 16.95 -2.00 7.60
CA LEU A 167 16.91 -1.55 6.21
C LEU A 167 18.09 -2.09 5.40
N MET A 168 19.32 -2.01 5.92
CA MET A 168 20.51 -2.55 5.26
C MET A 168 20.43 -4.05 5.10
N THR A 169 20.04 -4.78 6.15
CA THR A 169 19.94 -6.24 6.12
C THR A 169 18.95 -6.69 5.05
N LEU A 170 17.74 -6.12 5.04
CA LEU A 170 16.72 -6.51 4.08
C LEU A 170 17.10 -6.13 2.63
N GLN A 171 17.77 -4.97 2.42
CA GLN A 171 18.28 -4.63 1.09
C GLN A 171 19.35 -5.63 0.62
N ASN A 172 20.26 -6.07 1.50
CA ASN A 172 21.22 -7.13 1.19
C ASN A 172 20.54 -8.46 0.85
N ASP A 173 19.34 -8.73 1.43
CA ASP A 173 18.49 -9.89 1.14
C ASP A 173 17.63 -9.69 -0.13
N GLY A 174 17.87 -8.62 -0.90
CA GLY A 174 17.22 -8.35 -2.18
C GLY A 174 15.86 -7.66 -2.05
N TYR A 175 15.58 -6.97 -0.94
CA TYR A 175 14.39 -6.11 -0.82
C TYR A 175 14.64 -4.76 -1.49
N ALA A 176 13.67 -4.30 -2.27
CA ALA A 176 13.68 -2.94 -2.80
C ALA A 176 13.34 -1.94 -1.67
N LEU A 177 14.14 -0.88 -1.54
CA LEU A 177 13.86 0.20 -0.58
C LEU A 177 12.76 1.12 -1.13
N MET A 178 11.71 1.31 -0.32
CA MET A 178 10.61 2.25 -0.54
C MET A 178 10.64 3.31 0.55
N SER A 179 10.92 4.55 0.21
CA SER A 179 11.12 5.67 1.16
C SER A 179 9.95 6.65 1.10
N TYR A 180 9.35 7.01 2.27
CA TYR A 180 8.15 7.87 2.35
C TYR A 180 8.18 8.84 3.53
#